data_3045e3a740e104a31a4bc9abd937ee6f
#
_entry.id   3045e3a740e104a31a4bc9abd937ee6f
#
_cell.length_a   1.000
_cell.length_b   1.000
_cell.length_c   1.000
_cell.angle_alpha   90.00
_cell.angle_beta   90.00
_cell.angle_gamma   90.00
#
_symmetry.space_group_name_H-M   'P 1'
#
loop_
_entity.id
_entity.type
_entity.pdbx_description
1 polymer ?
#
loop_
_entity_poly.entity_id
_entity_poly.type
_entity_poly.pdbx_seq_one_letter_code
_entity_poly.pdbx_strand_id
1 'polypeptide(L)'
;MLARLFRLLSLLPLKVLHWLGALLGWLVYLCAPTYRRRLRGNLARAGYDAVRTPAIAEAGKSILELAFVWCAAPRRVLRTAQVENWPVAQAALGSGSGVIFLTPHLGCFEIIAQTIAARIPLTALYRPPRKNALKPLIEGARARHNLLLAPANLGGVRTLLKTLKQGGAIGLLPDQVPQNGEGVWADFFGTPAYTMTLPAKLQQMTGATIILSYAQRLPGGKGFVVRFVPCAPLAGATPQQQAQALNRAMEELIANCPAQYFWSYNRFKTPAGVTPPDQRITAAPAPAGLP
;
A
#
# COMPACT_ATOMS: atom_id res chain seq x y z
N MET A 1 -7.24 -24.36 -10.99
CA MET A 1 -5.98 -24.86 -10.41
C MET A 1 -5.42 -23.88 -9.36
N LEU A 2 -5.10 -22.63 -9.71
CA LEU A 2 -4.48 -21.65 -8.78
C LEU A 2 -5.31 -21.37 -7.51
N ALA A 3 -6.63 -21.18 -7.62
CA ALA A 3 -7.50 -20.96 -6.46
C ALA A 3 -7.55 -22.17 -5.49
N ARG A 4 -7.46 -23.40 -6.04
CA ARG A 4 -7.35 -24.61 -5.19
C ARG A 4 -6.01 -24.64 -4.46
N LEU A 5 -4.91 -24.30 -5.13
CA LEU A 5 -3.60 -24.19 -4.51
C LEU A 5 -3.60 -23.18 -3.35
N PHE A 6 -4.17 -21.98 -3.55
CA PHE A 6 -4.27 -20.97 -2.50
C PHE A 6 -5.08 -21.47 -1.29
N ARG A 7 -6.20 -22.17 -1.54
CA ARG A 7 -6.99 -22.78 -0.45
C ARG A 7 -6.20 -23.84 0.31
N LEU A 8 -5.44 -24.70 -0.37
CA LEU A 8 -4.59 -25.69 0.29
C LEU A 8 -3.47 -25.02 1.11
N LEU A 9 -2.79 -24.05 0.53
CA LEU A 9 -1.75 -23.29 1.22
C LEU A 9 -2.32 -22.58 2.46
N SER A 10 -3.56 -22.10 2.43
CA SER A 10 -4.17 -21.41 3.57
C SER A 10 -4.38 -22.28 4.82
N LEU A 11 -4.30 -23.60 4.68
CA LEU A 11 -4.37 -24.54 5.81
C LEU A 11 -3.07 -24.59 6.60
N LEU A 12 -1.95 -24.24 5.95
CA LEU A 12 -0.62 -24.25 6.57
C LEU A 12 -0.49 -23.20 7.69
N PRO A 13 0.34 -23.46 8.70
CA PRO A 13 0.75 -22.44 9.65
C PRO A 13 1.46 -21.27 8.96
N LEU A 14 1.24 -20.04 9.45
CA LEU A 14 1.84 -18.83 8.87
C LEU A 14 3.38 -18.91 8.85
N LYS A 15 4.00 -19.53 9.85
CA LYS A 15 5.44 -19.79 9.91
C LYS A 15 5.95 -20.58 8.70
N VAL A 16 5.20 -21.61 8.29
CA VAL A 16 5.55 -22.45 7.12
C VAL A 16 5.40 -21.65 5.83
N LEU A 17 4.31 -20.90 5.70
CA LEU A 17 4.10 -20.01 4.55
C LEU A 17 5.21 -18.97 4.42
N HIS A 18 5.63 -18.37 5.52
CA HIS A 18 6.73 -17.40 5.52
C HIS A 18 8.08 -18.03 5.16
N TRP A 19 8.35 -19.25 5.62
CA TRP A 19 9.56 -19.97 5.24
C TRP A 19 9.59 -20.32 3.75
N LEU A 20 8.51 -20.91 3.25
CA LEU A 20 8.34 -21.18 1.80
C LEU A 20 8.38 -19.90 0.97
N GLY A 21 7.76 -18.83 1.48
CA GLY A 21 7.78 -17.51 0.86
C GLY A 21 9.19 -16.94 0.76
N ALA A 22 9.99 -17.05 1.80
CA ALA A 22 11.39 -16.61 1.78
C ALA A 22 12.20 -17.35 0.71
N LEU A 23 12.03 -18.67 0.60
CA LEU A 23 12.66 -19.47 -0.47
C LEU A 23 12.19 -19.03 -1.86
N LEU A 24 10.88 -18.81 -2.04
CA LEU A 24 10.32 -18.29 -3.30
C LEU A 24 10.90 -16.93 -3.65
N GLY A 25 11.06 -16.02 -2.67
CA GLY A 25 11.66 -14.70 -2.88
C GLY A 25 13.07 -14.80 -3.45
N TRP A 26 13.90 -15.68 -2.87
CA TRP A 26 15.25 -15.94 -3.37
C TRP A 26 15.26 -16.58 -4.75
N LEU A 27 14.39 -17.57 -4.98
CA LEU A 27 14.27 -18.20 -6.30
C LEU A 27 13.92 -17.18 -7.38
N VAL A 28 12.91 -16.33 -7.14
CA VAL A 28 12.51 -15.28 -8.09
C VAL A 28 13.63 -14.26 -8.28
N TYR A 29 14.33 -13.87 -7.22
CA TYR A 29 15.45 -12.94 -7.31
C TYR A 29 16.59 -13.47 -8.16
N LEU A 30 16.90 -14.75 -8.07
CA LEU A 30 17.96 -15.41 -8.86
C LEU A 30 17.54 -15.61 -10.32
N CYS A 31 16.29 -16.04 -10.56
CA CYS A 31 15.81 -16.45 -11.90
C CYS A 31 15.20 -15.32 -12.73
N ALA A 32 14.83 -14.17 -12.13
CA ALA A 32 14.17 -13.07 -12.83
C ALA A 32 15.01 -11.77 -12.86
N PRO A 33 15.85 -11.56 -13.91
CA PRO A 33 16.77 -10.43 -13.97
C PRO A 33 16.09 -9.06 -13.87
N THR A 34 14.93 -8.89 -14.50
CA THR A 34 14.16 -7.63 -14.45
C THR A 34 13.64 -7.33 -13.03
N TYR A 35 13.15 -8.35 -12.33
CA TYR A 35 12.73 -8.23 -10.93
C TYR A 35 13.91 -7.82 -10.04
N ARG A 36 15.04 -8.54 -10.14
CA ARG A 36 16.27 -8.26 -9.41
C ARG A 36 16.78 -6.84 -9.63
N ARG A 37 16.84 -6.38 -10.90
CA ARG A 37 17.28 -5.04 -11.26
C ARG A 37 16.39 -3.96 -10.63
N ARG A 38 15.06 -4.14 -10.67
CA ARG A 38 14.11 -3.19 -10.07
C ARG A 38 14.25 -3.14 -8.55
N LEU A 39 14.27 -4.27 -7.88
CA LEU A 39 14.41 -4.35 -6.43
C LEU A 39 15.70 -3.65 -5.98
N ARG A 40 16.85 -3.98 -6.58
CA ARG A 40 18.13 -3.34 -6.27
C ARG A 40 18.12 -1.85 -6.56
N GLY A 41 17.67 -1.46 -7.75
CA GLY A 41 17.65 -0.06 -8.15
C GLY A 41 16.74 0.81 -7.26
N ASN A 42 15.60 0.28 -6.84
CA ASN A 42 14.70 1.03 -5.96
C ASN A 42 15.23 1.12 -4.52
N LEU A 43 15.84 0.06 -4.00
CA LEU A 43 16.52 0.10 -2.69
C LEU A 43 17.68 1.11 -2.68
N ALA A 44 18.52 1.11 -3.74
CA ALA A 44 19.63 2.04 -3.85
C ALA A 44 19.15 3.50 -3.90
N ARG A 45 18.11 3.81 -4.71
CA ARG A 45 17.51 5.16 -4.76
C ARG A 45 16.99 5.64 -3.42
N ALA A 46 16.43 4.74 -2.64
CA ALA A 46 15.87 5.06 -1.33
C ALA A 46 16.91 5.04 -0.19
N GLY A 47 18.17 4.70 -0.47
CA GLY A 47 19.22 4.58 0.56
C GLY A 47 19.08 3.36 1.46
N TYR A 48 18.33 2.33 1.03
CA TYR A 48 18.05 1.12 1.82
C TYR A 48 18.80 -0.13 1.35
N ASP A 49 19.97 -0.01 0.71
CA ASP A 49 20.74 -1.17 0.26
C ASP A 49 21.10 -2.15 1.39
N ALA A 50 21.28 -1.67 2.60
CA ALA A 50 21.60 -2.48 3.79
C ALA A 50 20.52 -3.53 4.10
N VAL A 51 19.24 -3.27 3.75
CA VAL A 51 18.14 -4.22 3.98
C VAL A 51 17.83 -5.09 2.76
N ARG A 52 18.68 -5.13 1.74
CA ARG A 52 18.44 -5.89 0.51
C ARG A 52 18.21 -7.38 0.74
N THR A 53 19.05 -8.01 1.54
CA THR A 53 18.94 -9.45 1.86
C THR A 53 17.59 -9.80 2.52
N PRO A 54 17.16 -9.15 3.60
CA PRO A 54 15.83 -9.38 4.15
C PRO A 54 14.72 -8.98 3.17
N ALA A 55 14.86 -7.92 2.37
CA ALA A 55 13.82 -7.49 1.42
C ALA A 55 13.52 -8.55 0.35
N ILE A 56 14.51 -9.32 -0.09
CA ILE A 56 14.31 -10.45 -1.02
C ILE A 56 13.39 -11.50 -0.38
N ALA A 57 13.66 -11.89 0.85
CA ALA A 57 12.86 -12.89 1.57
C ALA A 57 11.44 -12.36 1.87
N GLU A 58 11.33 -11.10 2.34
CA GLU A 58 10.07 -10.46 2.69
C GLU A 58 9.14 -10.31 1.47
N ALA A 59 9.68 -10.02 0.28
CA ALA A 59 8.90 -9.97 -0.95
C ALA A 59 8.27 -11.31 -1.31
N GLY A 60 8.95 -12.43 -1.07
CA GLY A 60 8.38 -13.76 -1.28
C GLY A 60 7.35 -14.12 -0.20
N LYS A 61 7.60 -13.76 1.06
CA LYS A 61 6.63 -13.95 2.15
C LYS A 61 5.32 -13.22 1.87
N SER A 62 5.38 -11.97 1.35
CA SER A 62 4.19 -11.18 1.03
C SER A 62 3.30 -11.84 -0.04
N ILE A 63 3.86 -12.66 -0.92
CA ILE A 63 3.09 -13.40 -1.93
C ILE A 63 2.40 -14.63 -1.31
N LEU A 64 3.12 -15.43 -0.53
CA LEU A 64 2.54 -16.67 0.00
C LEU A 64 1.56 -16.44 1.16
N GLU A 65 1.75 -15.39 1.96
CA GLU A 65 0.78 -15.04 3.01
C GLU A 65 -0.59 -14.62 2.46
N LEU A 66 -0.67 -14.20 1.17
CA LEU A 66 -1.96 -13.93 0.52
C LEU A 66 -2.87 -15.15 0.53
N ALA A 67 -2.32 -16.36 0.42
CA ALA A 67 -3.09 -17.58 0.55
C ALA A 67 -3.80 -17.66 1.92
N PHE A 68 -3.09 -17.34 2.99
CA PHE A 68 -3.64 -17.28 4.34
C PHE A 68 -4.66 -16.15 4.50
N VAL A 69 -4.30 -14.92 4.11
CA VAL A 69 -5.15 -13.73 4.30
C VAL A 69 -6.44 -13.82 3.49
N TRP A 70 -6.39 -14.38 2.27
CA TRP A 70 -7.55 -14.46 1.39
C TRP A 70 -8.41 -15.69 1.61
N CYS A 71 -7.83 -16.85 1.99
CA CYS A 71 -8.53 -18.12 1.98
C CYS A 71 -8.79 -18.70 3.38
N ALA A 72 -8.03 -18.34 4.41
CA ALA A 72 -8.31 -18.82 5.75
C ALA A 72 -9.58 -18.18 6.33
N ALA A 73 -10.18 -18.82 7.34
CA ALA A 73 -11.36 -18.30 8.03
C ALA A 73 -11.07 -16.89 8.60
N PRO A 74 -11.98 -15.91 8.45
CA PRO A 74 -11.76 -14.53 8.89
C PRO A 74 -11.29 -14.41 10.33
N ARG A 75 -11.90 -15.16 11.25
CA ARG A 75 -11.48 -15.18 12.67
C ARG A 75 -10.03 -15.64 12.86
N ARG A 76 -9.57 -16.61 12.03
CA ARG A 76 -8.18 -17.10 12.09
C ARG A 76 -7.21 -16.03 11.60
N VAL A 77 -7.56 -15.29 10.54
CA VAL A 77 -6.76 -14.18 10.01
C VAL A 77 -6.68 -13.06 11.05
N LEU A 78 -7.83 -12.59 11.54
CA LEU A 78 -7.88 -11.47 12.49
C LEU A 78 -7.18 -11.74 13.82
N ARG A 79 -7.14 -13.00 14.29
CA ARG A 79 -6.37 -13.38 15.49
C ARG A 79 -4.86 -13.19 15.33
N THR A 80 -4.33 -13.13 14.11
CA THR A 80 -2.92 -12.88 13.85
C THR A 80 -2.58 -11.39 13.75
N ALA A 81 -3.57 -10.50 13.78
CA ALA A 81 -3.40 -9.06 13.71
C ALA A 81 -3.46 -8.44 15.11
N GLN A 82 -2.33 -8.00 15.62
CA GLN A 82 -2.27 -7.10 16.77
C GLN A 82 -2.52 -5.68 16.24
N VAL A 83 -3.38 -4.91 16.92
CA VAL A 83 -3.79 -3.57 16.46
C VAL A 83 -3.29 -2.52 17.43
N GLU A 84 -2.50 -1.60 16.94
CA GLU A 84 -1.95 -0.48 17.69
C GLU A 84 -2.54 0.86 17.20
N ASN A 85 -2.77 1.77 18.13
CA ASN A 85 -3.25 3.14 17.89
C ASN A 85 -4.62 3.25 17.20
N TRP A 86 -5.49 2.24 17.33
CA TRP A 86 -6.87 2.33 16.83
C TRP A 86 -7.65 3.54 17.35
N PRO A 87 -7.49 4.02 18.61
CA PRO A 87 -8.15 5.23 19.08
C PRO A 87 -7.93 6.47 18.21
N VAL A 88 -6.80 6.58 17.49
CA VAL A 88 -6.54 7.68 16.53
C VAL A 88 -7.55 7.62 15.37
N ALA A 89 -7.82 6.44 14.84
CA ALA A 89 -8.83 6.26 13.80
C ALA A 89 -10.26 6.49 14.33
N GLN A 90 -10.55 6.08 15.57
CA GLN A 90 -11.84 6.32 16.21
C GLN A 90 -12.12 7.82 16.42
N ALA A 91 -11.12 8.57 16.86
CA ALA A 91 -11.24 10.02 17.03
C ALA A 91 -11.51 10.72 15.68
N ALA A 92 -10.81 10.31 14.61
CA ALA A 92 -11.04 10.82 13.27
C ALA A 92 -12.45 10.50 12.74
N LEU A 93 -12.96 9.31 12.98
CA LEU A 93 -14.34 8.92 12.63
C LEU A 93 -15.38 9.73 13.41
N GLY A 94 -15.13 9.98 14.70
CA GLY A 94 -16.00 10.76 15.58
C GLY A 94 -16.16 12.22 15.16
N SER A 95 -15.26 12.77 14.33
CA SER A 95 -15.38 14.13 13.78
C SER A 95 -16.52 14.29 12.76
N GLY A 96 -17.00 13.18 12.17
CA GLY A 96 -18.04 13.20 11.14
C GLY A 96 -17.60 13.65 9.75
N SER A 97 -16.35 14.08 9.58
CA SER A 97 -15.83 14.55 8.27
C SER A 97 -15.46 13.42 7.30
N GLY A 98 -15.56 12.18 7.73
CA GLY A 98 -15.10 11.00 7.00
C GLY A 98 -13.59 10.75 7.17
N VAL A 99 -13.15 9.52 6.87
CA VAL A 99 -11.75 9.11 7.05
C VAL A 99 -11.20 8.47 5.78
N ILE A 100 -10.00 8.90 5.38
CA ILE A 100 -9.22 8.30 4.29
C ILE A 100 -8.06 7.51 4.90
N PHE A 101 -8.14 6.18 4.86
CA PHE A 101 -7.01 5.33 5.21
C PHE A 101 -6.06 5.21 4.02
N LEU A 102 -4.81 5.67 4.18
CA LEU A 102 -3.75 5.51 3.19
C LEU A 102 -2.77 4.44 3.64
N THR A 103 -2.54 3.48 2.76
CA THR A 103 -1.70 2.32 3.04
C THR A 103 -0.74 2.10 1.87
N PRO A 104 0.59 2.17 2.04
CA PRO A 104 1.53 1.72 1.01
C PRO A 104 1.50 0.18 0.90
N HIS A 105 2.08 -0.37 -0.18
CA HIS A 105 2.32 -1.81 -0.31
C HIS A 105 3.48 -2.23 0.63
N LEU A 106 3.26 -2.08 1.93
CA LEU A 106 4.22 -2.31 3.03
C LEU A 106 3.72 -3.43 3.94
N GLY A 107 4.57 -4.41 4.19
CA GLY A 107 4.23 -5.56 5.02
C GLY A 107 3.07 -6.36 4.46
N CYS A 108 2.11 -6.73 5.31
CA CYS A 108 0.88 -7.41 4.92
C CYS A 108 -0.27 -6.43 4.72
N PHE A 109 -0.20 -5.56 3.70
CA PHE A 109 -1.21 -4.51 3.47
C PHE A 109 -2.64 -5.07 3.29
N GLU A 110 -2.81 -6.30 2.81
CA GLU A 110 -4.13 -6.93 2.63
C GLU A 110 -4.88 -7.19 3.95
N ILE A 111 -4.19 -7.39 5.08
CA ILE A 111 -4.85 -7.61 6.37
C ILE A 111 -5.43 -6.32 6.95
N ILE A 112 -4.94 -5.15 6.52
CA ILE A 112 -5.38 -3.84 7.04
C ILE A 112 -6.85 -3.61 6.73
N ALA A 113 -7.25 -3.80 5.47
CA ALA A 113 -8.64 -3.62 5.06
C ALA A 113 -9.59 -4.57 5.83
N GLN A 114 -9.19 -5.82 6.05
CA GLN A 114 -9.98 -6.77 6.86
C GLN A 114 -10.04 -6.36 8.33
N THR A 115 -8.94 -5.83 8.87
CA THR A 115 -8.86 -5.37 10.27
C THR A 115 -9.75 -4.14 10.51
N ILE A 116 -9.80 -3.21 9.57
CA ILE A 116 -10.69 -2.05 9.62
C ILE A 116 -12.15 -2.51 9.43
N ALA A 117 -12.43 -3.30 8.39
CA ALA A 117 -13.78 -3.76 8.07
C ALA A 117 -14.41 -4.65 9.15
N ALA A 118 -13.60 -5.29 9.98
CA ALA A 118 -14.09 -6.01 11.17
C ALA A 118 -14.61 -5.06 12.28
N ARG A 119 -14.35 -3.78 12.20
CA ARG A 119 -14.72 -2.75 13.21
C ARG A 119 -15.74 -1.74 12.69
N ILE A 120 -15.59 -1.33 11.42
CA ILE A 120 -16.40 -0.30 10.78
C ILE A 120 -16.61 -0.64 9.30
N PRO A 121 -17.66 -0.13 8.66
CA PRO A 121 -17.77 -0.19 7.20
C PRO A 121 -16.61 0.53 6.51
N LEU A 122 -16.00 -0.13 5.52
CA LEU A 122 -14.89 0.40 4.74
C LEU A 122 -15.16 0.28 3.25
N THR A 123 -15.01 1.35 2.48
CA THR A 123 -15.04 1.31 1.03
C THR A 123 -13.62 1.40 0.48
N ALA A 124 -13.10 0.33 -0.12
CA ALA A 124 -11.74 0.31 -0.66
C ALA A 124 -11.74 0.44 -2.18
N LEU A 125 -10.85 1.31 -2.72
CA LEU A 125 -10.62 1.40 -4.15
C LEU A 125 -9.99 0.10 -4.65
N TYR A 126 -10.60 -0.51 -5.68
CA TYR A 126 -10.19 -1.79 -6.18
C TYR A 126 -9.95 -1.77 -7.69
N ARG A 127 -8.78 -2.23 -8.11
CA ARG A 127 -8.51 -2.53 -9.51
C ARG A 127 -8.61 -4.04 -9.73
N PRO A 128 -9.52 -4.51 -10.59
CA PRO A 128 -9.63 -5.94 -10.90
C PRO A 128 -8.30 -6.51 -11.40
N PRO A 129 -7.94 -7.74 -11.01
CA PRO A 129 -6.72 -8.36 -11.48
C PRO A 129 -6.81 -8.63 -12.99
N ARG A 130 -5.67 -8.47 -13.67
CA ARG A 130 -5.58 -8.77 -15.13
C ARG A 130 -5.85 -10.24 -15.44
N LYS A 131 -5.58 -11.16 -14.50
CA LYS A 131 -5.85 -12.61 -14.66
C LYS A 131 -7.23 -12.92 -14.10
N ASN A 132 -8.20 -13.16 -14.95
CA ASN A 132 -9.58 -13.50 -14.59
C ASN A 132 -9.68 -14.68 -13.61
N ALA A 133 -8.75 -15.64 -13.67
CA ALA A 133 -8.70 -16.79 -12.76
C ALA A 133 -8.52 -16.42 -11.27
N LEU A 134 -7.96 -15.25 -10.95
CA LEU A 134 -7.79 -14.76 -9.59
C LEU A 134 -8.96 -13.89 -9.11
N LYS A 135 -9.78 -13.39 -10.02
CA LYS A 135 -10.87 -12.46 -9.70
C LYS A 135 -11.84 -13.01 -8.64
N PRO A 136 -12.42 -14.22 -8.77
CA PRO A 136 -13.33 -14.75 -7.76
C PRO A 136 -12.66 -14.96 -6.40
N LEU A 137 -11.37 -15.31 -6.39
CA LEU A 137 -10.60 -15.50 -5.17
C LEU A 137 -10.41 -14.18 -4.41
N ILE A 138 -9.97 -13.15 -5.12
CA ILE A 138 -9.68 -11.83 -4.55
C ILE A 138 -10.99 -11.14 -4.13
N GLU A 139 -12.01 -11.16 -4.97
CA GLU A 139 -13.32 -10.57 -4.65
C GLU A 139 -13.97 -11.27 -3.46
N GLY A 140 -13.96 -12.61 -3.44
CA GLY A 140 -14.48 -13.38 -2.31
C GLY A 140 -13.70 -13.18 -1.00
N ALA A 141 -12.39 -12.94 -1.09
CA ALA A 141 -11.57 -12.63 0.09
C ALA A 141 -11.82 -11.21 0.63
N ARG A 142 -12.04 -10.25 -0.28
CA ARG A 142 -12.27 -8.84 0.06
C ARG A 142 -13.73 -8.53 0.34
N ALA A 143 -14.70 -9.31 -0.17
CA ALA A 143 -16.12 -9.20 0.15
C ALA A 143 -16.46 -9.78 1.54
N ARG A 144 -15.54 -9.67 2.49
CA ARG A 144 -15.72 -10.15 3.87
C ARG A 144 -16.04 -8.99 4.79
N HIS A 145 -16.83 -9.29 5.81
CA HIS A 145 -17.26 -8.28 6.77
C HIS A 145 -17.95 -7.09 6.08
N ASN A 146 -17.71 -5.89 6.57
CA ASN A 146 -18.25 -4.62 6.06
C ASN A 146 -17.33 -3.97 5.00
N LEU A 147 -16.62 -4.76 4.17
CA LEU A 147 -15.72 -4.24 3.12
C LEU A 147 -16.47 -4.16 1.79
N LEU A 148 -16.65 -2.95 1.30
CA LEU A 148 -17.19 -2.63 -0.03
C LEU A 148 -16.05 -2.33 -1.00
N LEU A 149 -16.09 -2.92 -2.19
CA LEU A 149 -15.10 -2.67 -3.24
C LEU A 149 -15.64 -1.64 -4.25
N ALA A 150 -14.97 -0.51 -4.37
CA ALA A 150 -15.24 0.50 -5.39
C ALA A 150 -14.26 0.31 -6.56
N PRO A 151 -14.74 0.15 -7.81
CA PRO A 151 -13.85 -0.06 -8.95
C PRO A 151 -13.00 1.18 -9.22
N ALA A 152 -11.75 0.99 -9.69
CA ALA A 152 -10.84 2.08 -10.02
C ALA A 152 -11.23 2.75 -11.36
N ASN A 153 -12.38 3.44 -11.36
CA ASN A 153 -12.93 4.24 -12.44
C ASN A 153 -13.76 5.40 -11.87
N LEU A 154 -14.33 6.24 -12.71
CA LEU A 154 -15.15 7.39 -12.29
C LEU A 154 -16.33 7.01 -11.38
N GLY A 155 -16.97 5.87 -11.62
CA GLY A 155 -18.06 5.37 -10.78
C GLY A 155 -17.60 5.03 -9.36
N GLY A 156 -16.45 4.35 -9.25
CA GLY A 156 -15.85 4.07 -7.95
C GLY A 156 -15.39 5.32 -7.22
N VAL A 157 -14.81 6.29 -7.91
CA VAL A 157 -14.43 7.59 -7.29
C VAL A 157 -15.67 8.32 -6.75
N ARG A 158 -16.80 8.30 -7.48
CA ARG A 158 -18.08 8.84 -6.98
C ARG A 158 -18.56 8.12 -5.73
N THR A 159 -18.40 6.80 -5.68
CA THR A 159 -18.74 5.99 -4.49
C THR A 159 -17.87 6.39 -3.30
N LEU A 160 -16.55 6.54 -3.48
CA LEU A 160 -15.65 7.01 -2.43
C LEU A 160 -16.05 8.40 -1.91
N LEU A 161 -16.33 9.32 -2.82
CA LEU A 161 -16.76 10.68 -2.46
C LEU A 161 -18.08 10.68 -1.67
N LYS A 162 -19.06 9.86 -2.10
CA LYS A 162 -20.34 9.69 -1.39
C LYS A 162 -20.10 9.15 0.02
N THR A 163 -19.27 8.09 0.17
CA THR A 163 -18.93 7.51 1.46
C THR A 163 -18.33 8.55 2.40
N LEU A 164 -17.36 9.35 1.95
CA LEU A 164 -16.73 10.40 2.75
C LEU A 164 -17.72 11.50 3.15
N LYS A 165 -18.57 11.98 2.23
CA LYS A 165 -19.61 12.99 2.54
C LYS A 165 -20.64 12.52 3.55
N GLN A 166 -20.78 11.20 3.74
CA GLN A 166 -21.62 10.57 4.76
C GLN A 166 -20.89 10.31 6.07
N GLY A 167 -19.67 10.83 6.24
CA GLY A 167 -18.84 10.59 7.43
C GLY A 167 -18.20 9.19 7.47
N GLY A 168 -18.29 8.42 6.38
CA GLY A 168 -17.77 7.05 6.31
C GLY A 168 -16.27 6.97 6.07
N ALA A 169 -15.77 5.72 5.97
CA ALA A 169 -14.35 5.42 5.81
C ALA A 169 -14.04 4.85 4.43
N ILE A 170 -12.93 5.29 3.84
CA ILE A 170 -12.40 4.74 2.59
C ILE A 170 -10.94 4.28 2.75
N GLY A 171 -10.51 3.32 1.90
CA GLY A 171 -9.13 2.82 1.85
C GLY A 171 -8.52 2.98 0.47
N LEU A 172 -7.29 3.50 0.41
CA LEU A 172 -6.51 3.73 -0.81
C LEU A 172 -5.06 3.26 -0.63
N LEU A 173 -4.48 2.72 -1.72
CA LEU A 173 -3.06 2.40 -1.82
C LEU A 173 -2.42 3.38 -2.82
N PRO A 174 -1.77 4.46 -2.33
CA PRO A 174 -1.39 5.59 -3.18
C PRO A 174 0.00 5.47 -3.83
N ASP A 175 0.77 4.45 -3.51
CA ASP A 175 2.19 4.30 -3.85
C ASP A 175 2.45 3.65 -5.21
N GLN A 176 1.42 3.35 -6.00
CA GLN A 176 1.56 2.85 -7.37
C GLN A 176 1.33 3.97 -8.39
N VAL A 177 1.94 3.80 -9.57
CA VAL A 177 1.87 4.77 -10.68
C VAL A 177 0.45 4.78 -11.25
N PRO A 178 -0.26 5.92 -11.23
CA PRO A 178 -1.59 6.06 -11.81
C PRO A 178 -1.52 6.11 -13.34
N GLN A 179 -2.70 6.18 -14.00
CA GLN A 179 -2.79 6.37 -15.44
C GLN A 179 -2.51 7.83 -15.81
N ASN A 180 -2.36 8.10 -17.12
CA ASN A 180 -2.26 9.44 -17.63
C ASN A 180 -3.48 10.28 -17.23
N GLY A 181 -3.24 11.52 -16.79
CA GLY A 181 -4.27 12.44 -16.28
C GLY A 181 -4.68 12.23 -14.81
N GLU A 182 -4.26 11.14 -14.18
CA GLU A 182 -4.59 10.82 -12.78
C GLU A 182 -3.49 11.19 -11.76
N GLY A 183 -2.37 11.74 -12.23
CA GLY A 183 -1.21 12.05 -11.40
C GLY A 183 -0.41 13.24 -11.87
N VAL A 184 0.60 13.57 -11.08
CA VAL A 184 1.62 14.59 -11.36
C VAL A 184 2.99 14.07 -10.95
N TRP A 185 4.05 14.68 -11.49
CA TRP A 185 5.42 14.37 -11.06
C TRP A 185 5.70 15.01 -9.70
N ALA A 186 6.17 14.19 -8.76
CA ALA A 186 6.62 14.60 -7.44
C ALA A 186 7.72 13.63 -6.98
N ASP A 187 8.66 14.08 -6.16
CA ASP A 187 9.77 13.25 -5.73
C ASP A 187 9.31 12.15 -4.77
N PHE A 188 9.86 10.95 -4.98
CA PHE A 188 9.76 9.81 -4.09
C PHE A 188 11.17 9.28 -3.84
N PHE A 189 11.64 9.37 -2.60
CA PHE A 189 13.05 9.18 -2.24
C PHE A 189 14.00 9.99 -3.14
N GLY A 190 13.72 11.29 -3.32
CA GLY A 190 14.53 12.21 -4.10
C GLY A 190 14.57 11.93 -5.61
N THR A 191 13.70 11.05 -6.12
CA THR A 191 13.63 10.73 -7.55
C THR A 191 12.22 11.02 -8.08
N PRO A 192 12.07 11.74 -9.21
CA PRO A 192 10.75 12.01 -9.79
C PRO A 192 9.94 10.74 -10.04
N ALA A 193 8.74 10.72 -9.51
CA ALA A 193 7.79 9.61 -9.66
C ALA A 193 6.40 10.15 -9.96
N TYR A 194 5.73 9.60 -10.97
CA TYR A 194 4.36 9.99 -11.29
C TYR A 194 3.43 9.51 -10.19
N THR A 195 2.84 10.45 -9.45
CA THR A 195 2.14 10.25 -8.19
C THR A 195 0.68 10.64 -8.32
N MET A 196 -0.23 9.80 -7.80
CA MET A 196 -1.66 10.05 -7.89
C MET A 196 -2.10 11.28 -7.08
N THR A 197 -3.08 12.00 -7.61
CA THR A 197 -3.66 13.20 -6.97
C THR A 197 -4.97 12.90 -6.24
N LEU A 198 -5.53 11.71 -6.40
CA LEU A 198 -6.85 11.35 -5.86
C LEU A 198 -6.99 11.53 -4.34
N PRO A 199 -6.03 11.12 -3.48
CA PRO A 199 -6.18 11.31 -2.03
C PRO A 199 -6.34 12.76 -1.62
N ALA A 200 -5.50 13.66 -2.17
CA ALA A 200 -5.57 15.09 -1.89
C ALA A 200 -6.87 15.72 -2.41
N LYS A 201 -7.31 15.37 -3.61
CA LYS A 201 -8.58 15.84 -4.17
C LYS A 201 -9.77 15.42 -3.30
N LEU A 202 -9.81 14.16 -2.85
CA LEU A 202 -10.89 13.69 -1.98
C LEU A 202 -10.87 14.42 -0.64
N GLN A 203 -9.68 14.63 -0.05
CA GLN A 203 -9.55 15.40 1.18
C GLN A 203 -10.04 16.84 1.02
N GLN A 204 -9.63 17.54 -0.05
CA GLN A 204 -10.07 18.91 -0.32
C GLN A 204 -11.59 19.04 -0.50
N MET A 205 -12.20 18.07 -1.21
CA MET A 205 -13.64 18.10 -1.51
C MET A 205 -14.51 17.75 -0.31
N THR A 206 -13.98 17.08 0.72
CA THR A 206 -14.79 16.54 1.83
C THR A 206 -14.37 17.01 3.21
N GLY A 207 -13.16 17.53 3.35
CA GLY A 207 -12.56 17.82 4.66
C GLY A 207 -12.16 16.54 5.44
N ALA A 208 -12.16 15.37 4.79
CA ALA A 208 -11.90 14.10 5.45
C ALA A 208 -10.52 14.05 6.10
N THR A 209 -10.45 13.41 7.27
CA THR A 209 -9.19 13.19 7.98
C THR A 209 -8.41 12.04 7.33
N ILE A 210 -7.11 12.25 7.11
CA ILE A 210 -6.23 11.18 6.63
C ILE A 210 -5.60 10.44 7.81
N ILE A 211 -5.69 9.11 7.76
CA ILE A 211 -5.00 8.21 8.68
C ILE A 211 -4.10 7.31 7.84
N LEU A 212 -2.81 7.31 8.16
CA LEU A 212 -1.87 6.38 7.57
C LEU A 212 -1.99 5.03 8.26
N SER A 213 -1.78 3.95 7.50
CA SER A 213 -1.79 2.60 8.08
C SER A 213 -0.80 1.67 7.40
N TYR A 214 -0.20 0.79 8.18
CA TYR A 214 0.65 -0.29 7.68
C TYR A 214 0.56 -1.52 8.58
N ALA A 215 0.91 -2.68 8.04
CA ALA A 215 0.88 -3.94 8.77
C ALA A 215 2.24 -4.62 8.72
N GLN A 216 3.04 -4.40 9.76
CA GLN A 216 4.36 -5.01 9.90
C GLN A 216 4.23 -6.51 10.13
N ARG A 217 4.91 -7.31 9.31
CA ARG A 217 5.03 -8.76 9.50
C ARG A 217 5.98 -9.06 10.63
N LEU A 218 5.53 -9.85 11.60
CA LEU A 218 6.36 -10.29 12.72
C LEU A 218 7.23 -11.51 12.34
N PRO A 219 8.44 -11.60 12.89
CA PRO A 219 9.32 -12.74 12.63
C PRO A 219 8.71 -14.06 13.10
N GLY A 220 9.14 -15.17 12.50
CA GLY A 220 8.76 -16.52 12.91
C GLY A 220 7.29 -16.87 12.72
N GLY A 221 6.53 -16.13 11.89
CA GLY A 221 5.11 -16.39 11.65
C GLY A 221 4.20 -16.04 12.82
N LYS A 222 4.65 -15.14 13.71
CA LYS A 222 3.89 -14.67 14.88
C LYS A 222 2.71 -13.75 14.53
N GLY A 223 2.47 -13.50 13.24
CA GLY A 223 1.37 -12.65 12.76
C GLY A 223 1.85 -11.25 12.36
N PHE A 224 1.00 -10.25 12.60
CA PHE A 224 1.17 -8.90 12.09
C PHE A 224 0.84 -7.87 13.16
N VAL A 225 1.51 -6.71 13.11
CA VAL A 225 1.10 -5.53 13.88
C VAL A 225 0.54 -4.51 12.90
N VAL A 226 -0.74 -4.22 13.01
CA VAL A 226 -1.44 -3.19 12.23
C VAL A 226 -1.40 -1.89 13.00
N ARG A 227 -0.75 -0.87 12.43
CA ARG A 227 -0.60 0.44 13.05
C ARG A 227 -1.37 1.51 12.30
N PHE A 228 -1.96 2.41 13.08
CA PHE A 228 -2.64 3.61 12.60
C PHE A 228 -1.88 4.85 13.07
N VAL A 229 -1.53 5.73 12.13
CA VAL A 229 -0.70 6.91 12.39
C VAL A 229 -1.43 8.15 11.90
N PRO A 230 -1.54 9.21 12.69
CA PRO A 230 -2.09 10.48 12.21
C PRO A 230 -1.29 10.99 11.01
N CYS A 231 -1.97 11.62 10.07
CA CYS A 231 -1.34 12.28 8.94
C CYS A 231 -1.73 13.76 8.94
N ALA A 232 -0.76 14.63 8.77
CA ALA A 232 -1.07 16.03 8.46
C ALA A 232 -1.84 16.10 7.13
N PRO A 233 -2.71 17.10 6.95
CA PRO A 233 -3.39 17.31 5.67
C PRO A 233 -2.38 17.34 4.51
N LEU A 234 -2.77 16.77 3.36
CA LEU A 234 -1.94 16.82 2.16
C LEU A 234 -1.96 18.25 1.59
N ALA A 235 -1.35 19.17 2.34
CA ALA A 235 -1.35 20.58 2.06
C ALA A 235 -0.47 20.93 0.86
N GLY A 236 -0.83 22.02 0.16
CA GLY A 236 -0.07 22.58 -0.95
C GLY A 236 -0.97 23.37 -1.88
N ALA A 237 -0.46 24.48 -2.41
CA ALA A 237 -1.16 25.33 -3.37
C ALA A 237 -1.33 24.66 -4.74
N THR A 238 -0.45 23.70 -5.06
CA THR A 238 -0.45 22.99 -6.34
C THR A 238 -0.61 21.48 -6.16
N PRO A 239 -1.14 20.77 -7.16
CA PRO A 239 -1.19 19.30 -7.12
C PRO A 239 0.18 18.64 -6.92
N GLN A 240 1.27 19.25 -7.40
CA GLN A 240 2.63 18.78 -7.20
C GLN A 240 3.03 18.82 -5.73
N GLN A 241 2.76 19.94 -5.05
CA GLN A 241 3.07 20.07 -3.62
C GLN A 241 2.28 19.08 -2.77
N GLN A 242 0.99 18.84 -3.10
CA GLN A 242 0.15 17.85 -2.43
C GLN A 242 0.62 16.42 -2.67
N ALA A 243 1.04 16.10 -3.90
CA ALA A 243 1.64 14.80 -4.22
C ALA A 243 2.99 14.61 -3.54
N GLN A 244 3.78 15.69 -3.37
CA GLN A 244 5.03 15.65 -2.60
C GLN A 244 4.77 15.37 -1.11
N ALA A 245 3.74 16.00 -0.52
CA ALA A 245 3.33 15.72 0.86
C ALA A 245 2.89 14.25 1.02
N LEU A 246 2.12 13.72 0.05
CA LEU A 246 1.72 12.32 0.02
C LEU A 246 2.94 11.38 -0.05
N ASN A 247 3.89 11.65 -0.94
CA ASN A 247 5.09 10.83 -1.08
C ASN A 247 5.92 10.82 0.22
N ARG A 248 6.12 11.98 0.86
CA ARG A 248 6.82 12.06 2.16
C ARG A 248 6.13 11.23 3.24
N ALA A 249 4.80 11.31 3.34
CA ALA A 249 4.05 10.47 4.28
C ALA A 249 4.23 8.97 4.02
N MET A 250 4.32 8.55 2.75
CA MET A 250 4.61 7.15 2.40
C MET A 250 6.06 6.77 2.73
N GLU A 251 7.02 7.64 2.48
CA GLU A 251 8.45 7.44 2.83
C GLU A 251 8.63 7.25 4.33
N GLU A 252 7.98 8.07 5.16
CA GLU A 252 7.98 7.96 6.61
C GLU A 252 7.41 6.63 7.10
N LEU A 253 6.30 6.14 6.50
CA LEU A 253 5.78 4.81 6.83
C LEU A 253 6.76 3.70 6.44
N ILE A 254 7.35 3.77 5.24
CA ILE A 254 8.30 2.77 4.74
C ILE A 254 9.53 2.68 5.64
N ALA A 255 9.99 3.79 6.21
CA ALA A 255 11.12 3.85 7.12
C ALA A 255 10.94 2.98 8.39
N ASN A 256 9.71 2.67 8.81
CA ASN A 256 9.44 1.82 9.98
C ASN A 256 9.80 0.34 9.74
N CYS A 257 9.68 -0.17 8.52
CA CYS A 257 10.05 -1.55 8.17
C CYS A 257 10.46 -1.66 6.69
N PRO A 258 11.56 -1.00 6.27
CA PRO A 258 11.93 -0.83 4.88
C PRO A 258 12.16 -2.15 4.14
N ALA A 259 12.59 -3.21 4.84
CA ALA A 259 12.72 -4.54 4.24
C ALA A 259 11.38 -5.12 3.73
N GLN A 260 10.25 -4.64 4.22
CA GLN A 260 8.92 -5.18 3.89
C GLN A 260 8.17 -4.39 2.84
N TYR A 261 8.76 -3.34 2.27
CA TYR A 261 8.15 -2.58 1.18
C TYR A 261 8.27 -3.30 -0.18
N PHE A 262 7.33 -3.05 -1.08
CA PHE A 262 7.25 -3.72 -2.39
C PHE A 262 8.25 -3.12 -3.40
N TRP A 263 9.56 -3.23 -3.11
CA TRP A 263 10.65 -2.65 -3.91
C TRP A 263 10.73 -3.13 -5.37
N SER A 264 10.15 -4.26 -5.70
CA SER A 264 10.18 -4.79 -7.07
C SER A 264 9.18 -4.12 -8.03
N TYR A 265 8.27 -3.28 -7.52
CA TYR A 265 7.36 -2.50 -8.34
C TYR A 265 8.11 -1.44 -9.15
N ASN A 266 7.69 -1.22 -10.41
CA ASN A 266 8.29 -0.19 -11.27
C ASN A 266 7.71 1.20 -10.96
N ARG A 267 8.09 1.75 -9.80
CA ARG A 267 7.54 3.01 -9.25
C ARG A 267 7.93 4.23 -10.09
N PHE A 268 9.09 4.20 -10.72
CA PHE A 268 9.65 5.33 -11.47
C PHE A 268 9.43 5.23 -12.99
N LYS A 269 8.46 4.43 -13.42
CA LYS A 269 8.09 4.37 -14.85
C LYS A 269 7.31 5.62 -15.25
N THR A 270 7.54 6.08 -16.49
CA THR A 270 6.67 7.04 -17.15
C THR A 270 5.43 6.30 -17.68
N PRO A 271 4.21 6.68 -17.30
CA PRO A 271 3.00 6.11 -17.90
C PRO A 271 2.90 6.46 -19.40
N ALA A 272 2.20 5.63 -20.17
CA ALA A 272 1.93 5.93 -21.57
C ALA A 272 1.17 7.25 -21.71
N GLY A 273 1.60 8.11 -22.62
CA GLY A 273 1.00 9.42 -22.88
C GLY A 273 1.35 10.52 -21.86
N VAL A 274 2.22 10.24 -20.89
CA VAL A 274 2.71 11.25 -19.94
C VAL A 274 4.08 11.74 -20.40
N THR A 275 4.27 13.06 -20.44
CA THR A 275 5.59 13.66 -20.69
C THR A 275 6.54 13.33 -19.51
N PRO A 276 7.76 12.85 -19.77
CA PRO A 276 8.76 12.65 -18.73
C PRO A 276 9.04 13.94 -17.95
N PRO A 277 9.49 13.83 -16.68
CA PRO A 277 9.87 15.01 -15.91
C PRO A 277 11.04 15.70 -16.58
N ASP A 278 11.08 17.03 -16.57
CA ASP A 278 12.23 17.79 -17.07
C ASP A 278 13.42 17.51 -16.17
N GLN A 279 14.52 17.01 -16.73
CA GLN A 279 15.74 16.66 -15.99
C GLN A 279 16.40 17.88 -15.30
N ARG A 280 16.03 19.11 -15.65
CA ARG A 280 16.56 20.35 -15.05
C ARG A 280 15.96 20.66 -13.66
N ILE A 281 14.87 20.03 -13.26
CA ILE A 281 14.22 20.28 -11.96
C ILE A 281 14.86 19.46 -10.83
N THR A 282 15.71 18.49 -11.14
CA THR A 282 16.29 17.56 -10.17
C THR A 282 17.62 17.98 -9.54
N ALA A 283 18.19 19.12 -9.94
CA ALA A 283 19.35 19.69 -9.28
C ALA A 283 18.92 20.53 -8.06
N ALA A 284 18.58 19.88 -6.95
CA ALA A 284 18.59 20.56 -5.67
C ALA A 284 20.02 21.06 -5.40
N PRO A 285 20.23 22.33 -4.97
CA PRO A 285 21.55 22.79 -4.59
C PRO A 285 22.07 21.90 -3.45
N ALA A 286 23.31 21.46 -3.58
CA ALA A 286 24.01 20.77 -2.50
C ALA A 286 23.88 21.61 -1.21
N PRO A 287 23.69 21.00 -0.03
CA PRO A 287 23.67 21.76 1.20
C PRO A 287 24.96 22.53 1.32
N ALA A 288 24.86 23.86 1.42
CA ALA A 288 26.00 24.74 1.67
C ALA A 288 26.70 24.22 2.93
N GLY A 289 27.97 23.86 2.77
CA GLY A 289 28.81 23.42 3.87
C GLY A 289 28.78 24.48 4.97
N LEU A 290 28.49 24.03 6.17
CA LEU A 290 28.68 24.81 7.40
C LEU A 290 30.19 25.06 7.58
N PRO A 291 30.56 26.26 8.00
CA PRO A 291 31.95 26.63 8.27
C PRO A 291 32.57 25.84 9.41
#